data_fcdd50ed8fc96b629ef7a7dea76e92ea
#
_entry.id   fcdd50ed8fc96b629ef7a7dea76e92ea
#
_cell.length_a   1.000
_cell.length_b   1.000
_cell.length_c   1.000
_cell.angle_alpha   90.00
_cell.angle_beta   90.00
_cell.angle_gamma   90.00
#
_symmetry.space_group_name_H-M   'P 1'
#
loop_
_entity.id
_entity.type
_entity.pdbx_description
1 polymer ?
#
loop_
_entity_poly.entity_id
_entity_poly.type
_entity_poly.pdbx_seq_one_letter_code
_entity_poly.pdbx_strand_id
1 'polypeptide(L)'
;VQRTRHAHSSDSIIVNWRRVHELLKIFAKSDTILFSQIDLKLVESFRQFIMNAPQGGTKRGTISQNTASTYFSIFKAGLKQAFIDGYLTIDIAAKVKGIQERESRREYLTIEELNRLAQTPCDPLLKRAALFSALTGIRHCDIQKLKWSEVEQFNGGYRLNFTQQKTKGVEY
;
A
#
# COMPACT_ATOMS: atom_id res chain seq x y z
N VAL A 1 2.46 -19.52 -9.52
CA VAL A 1 3.32 -19.69 -8.32
C VAL A 1 2.99 -18.63 -7.25
N GLN A 2 2.83 -17.35 -7.59
CA GLN A 2 2.56 -16.31 -6.56
C GLN A 2 1.13 -16.32 -6.01
N ARG A 3 0.11 -16.71 -6.80
CA ARG A 3 -1.27 -16.85 -6.31
C ARG A 3 -1.40 -17.81 -5.13
N THR A 4 -0.60 -18.88 -5.11
CA THR A 4 -0.64 -19.90 -4.05
C THR A 4 0.07 -19.44 -2.76
N ARG A 5 1.16 -18.69 -2.89
CA ARG A 5 1.93 -18.19 -1.73
C ARG A 5 1.30 -16.97 -1.04
N HIS A 6 0.46 -16.22 -1.76
CA HIS A 6 -0.27 -15.05 -1.23
C HIS A 6 -1.76 -15.29 -1.07
N ALA A 7 -2.20 -16.54 -0.91
CA ALA A 7 -3.61 -16.89 -0.73
C ALA A 7 -4.27 -16.17 0.46
N HIS A 8 -3.48 -15.72 1.44
CA HIS A 8 -3.93 -14.94 2.61
C HIS A 8 -3.51 -13.46 2.55
N SER A 9 -2.99 -12.99 1.42
CA SER A 9 -2.61 -11.58 1.26
C SER A 9 -3.86 -10.70 1.09
N SER A 10 -3.78 -9.46 1.61
CA SER A 10 -4.86 -8.50 1.40
C SER A 10 -5.07 -8.19 -0.09
N ASP A 11 -6.31 -7.90 -0.48
CA ASP A 11 -6.66 -7.56 -1.88
C ASP A 11 -5.78 -6.45 -2.46
N SER A 12 -5.37 -5.49 -1.63
CA SER A 12 -4.48 -4.39 -2.04
C SER A 12 -3.10 -4.87 -2.50
N ILE A 13 -2.56 -5.93 -1.91
CA ILE A 13 -1.29 -6.52 -2.33
C ILE A 13 -1.44 -7.16 -3.72
N ILE A 14 -2.53 -7.89 -3.93
CA ILE A 14 -2.83 -8.53 -5.22
C ILE A 14 -2.99 -7.49 -6.32
N VAL A 15 -3.69 -6.39 -6.04
CA VAL A 15 -3.86 -5.27 -6.98
C VAL A 15 -2.50 -4.68 -7.37
N ASN A 16 -1.60 -4.46 -6.41
CA ASN A 16 -0.26 -3.93 -6.68
C ASN A 16 0.58 -4.90 -7.54
N TRP A 17 0.52 -6.20 -7.28
CA TRP A 17 1.20 -7.19 -8.12
C TRP A 17 0.67 -7.21 -9.56
N ARG A 18 -0.64 -7.13 -9.75
CA ARG A 18 -1.26 -7.02 -11.08
C ARG A 18 -0.76 -5.78 -11.80
N ARG A 19 -0.72 -4.64 -11.10
CA ARG A 19 -0.25 -3.38 -11.69
C ARG A 19 1.22 -3.44 -12.11
N VAL A 20 2.10 -4.02 -11.30
CA VAL A 20 3.51 -4.24 -11.67
C VAL A 20 3.62 -5.13 -12.91
N HIS A 21 2.83 -6.20 -13.00
CA HIS A 21 2.79 -7.07 -14.16
C HIS A 21 2.34 -6.34 -15.43
N GLU A 22 1.29 -5.49 -15.35
CA GLU A 22 0.87 -4.65 -16.48
C GLU A 22 1.97 -3.69 -16.93
N LEU A 23 2.62 -3.02 -15.97
CA LEU A 23 3.72 -2.10 -16.29
C LEU A 23 4.91 -2.82 -16.94
N LEU A 24 5.20 -4.05 -16.52
CA LEU A 24 6.23 -4.85 -17.11
C LEU A 24 5.91 -5.22 -18.59
N LYS A 25 4.64 -5.56 -18.88
CA LYS A 25 4.17 -5.80 -20.25
C LYS A 25 4.30 -4.55 -21.14
N ILE A 26 3.91 -3.38 -20.60
CA ILE A 26 4.04 -2.10 -21.32
C ILE A 26 5.51 -1.81 -21.63
N PHE A 27 6.39 -2.01 -20.65
CA PHE A 27 7.84 -1.82 -20.81
C PHE A 27 8.45 -2.75 -21.86
N ALA A 28 8.14 -4.03 -21.75
CA ALA A 28 8.67 -5.06 -22.64
C ALA A 28 8.05 -5.03 -24.03
N LYS A 29 6.91 -4.35 -24.22
CA LYS A 29 6.08 -4.40 -25.44
C LYS A 29 5.74 -5.86 -25.83
N SER A 30 5.62 -6.72 -24.84
CA SER A 30 5.37 -8.15 -24.98
C SER A 30 4.63 -8.70 -23.78
N ASP A 31 3.84 -9.74 -23.98
CA ASP A 31 3.18 -10.49 -22.93
C ASP A 31 4.10 -11.45 -22.17
N THR A 32 5.28 -11.71 -22.71
CA THR A 32 6.26 -12.66 -22.16
C THR A 32 7.66 -12.08 -22.17
N ILE A 33 8.41 -12.35 -21.10
CA ILE A 33 9.85 -12.10 -20.97
C ILE A 33 10.48 -13.43 -20.54
N LEU A 34 11.46 -13.91 -21.29
CA LEU A 34 12.19 -15.11 -20.89
C LEU A 34 13.14 -14.80 -19.73
N PHE A 35 13.30 -15.72 -18.79
CA PHE A 35 14.26 -15.56 -17.68
C PHE A 35 15.69 -15.33 -18.16
N SER A 36 16.08 -15.91 -19.31
CA SER A 36 17.39 -15.68 -19.96
C SER A 36 17.61 -14.25 -20.43
N GLN A 37 16.55 -13.46 -20.61
CA GLN A 37 16.63 -12.06 -21.01
C GLN A 37 16.72 -11.10 -19.81
N ILE A 38 16.48 -11.62 -18.59
CA ILE A 38 16.50 -10.81 -17.39
C ILE A 38 17.94 -10.65 -16.91
N ASP A 39 18.54 -9.55 -17.31
CA ASP A 39 19.88 -9.14 -16.90
C ASP A 39 19.82 -7.83 -16.08
N LEU A 40 20.97 -7.39 -15.60
CA LEU A 40 21.11 -6.17 -14.82
C LEU A 40 20.64 -4.93 -15.61
N LYS A 41 20.92 -4.91 -16.93
CA LYS A 41 20.58 -3.79 -17.82
C LYS A 41 19.05 -3.67 -17.96
N LEU A 42 18.35 -4.80 -18.16
CA LEU A 42 16.89 -4.82 -18.25
C LEU A 42 16.26 -4.31 -16.94
N VAL A 43 16.76 -4.77 -15.79
CA VAL A 43 16.23 -4.37 -14.49
C VAL A 43 16.45 -2.88 -14.20
N GLU A 44 17.62 -2.32 -14.53
CA GLU A 44 17.88 -0.89 -14.42
C GLU A 44 17.05 -0.07 -15.43
N SER A 45 16.85 -0.55 -16.64
CA SER A 45 15.98 0.10 -17.63
C SER A 45 14.53 0.10 -17.17
N PHE A 46 14.03 -0.99 -16.58
CA PHE A 46 12.70 -1.04 -15.99
C PHE A 46 12.58 -0.09 -14.77
N ARG A 47 13.64 0.03 -13.94
CA ARG A 47 13.69 0.99 -12.85
C ARG A 47 13.50 2.42 -13.35
N GLN A 48 14.16 2.81 -14.44
CA GLN A 48 14.01 4.13 -15.05
C GLN A 48 12.62 4.33 -15.67
N PHE A 49 12.10 3.31 -16.35
CA PHE A 49 10.75 3.34 -16.91
C PHE A 49 9.69 3.55 -15.82
N ILE A 50 9.77 2.82 -14.70
CA ILE A 50 8.75 2.87 -13.66
C ILE A 50 8.68 4.22 -12.96
N MET A 51 9.79 4.97 -12.89
CA MET A 51 9.80 6.34 -12.31
C MET A 51 8.94 7.32 -13.12
N ASN A 52 8.70 7.05 -14.40
CA ASN A 52 7.88 7.88 -15.29
C ASN A 52 6.65 7.14 -15.83
N ALA A 53 6.30 6.02 -15.20
CA ALA A 53 5.21 5.18 -15.67
C ALA A 53 3.84 5.87 -15.54
N PRO A 54 2.89 5.58 -16.46
CA PRO A 54 1.56 6.18 -16.42
C PRO A 54 0.77 5.66 -15.20
N GLN A 55 -0.13 6.51 -14.66
CA GLN A 55 -0.96 6.15 -13.51
C GLN A 55 -1.96 5.05 -13.87
N GLY A 56 -2.35 4.70 -14.92
CA GLY A 56 -3.33 3.67 -15.26
C GLY A 56 -4.78 4.05 -14.95
N GLY A 57 -5.71 3.29 -15.52
CA GLY A 57 -7.14 3.60 -15.48
C GLY A 57 -7.45 4.90 -16.22
N THR A 58 -8.42 5.65 -15.71
CA THR A 58 -8.86 6.95 -16.28
C THR A 58 -7.99 8.13 -15.83
N LYS A 59 -7.03 7.92 -14.91
CA LYS A 59 -6.18 8.98 -14.39
C LYS A 59 -5.10 9.36 -15.39
N ARG A 60 -4.96 10.66 -15.64
CA ARG A 60 -3.87 11.21 -16.47
C ARG A 60 -2.64 11.51 -15.62
N GLY A 61 -1.45 11.44 -16.22
CA GLY A 61 -0.17 11.73 -15.56
C GLY A 61 0.64 10.48 -15.20
N THR A 62 1.72 10.69 -14.47
CA THR A 62 2.65 9.65 -14.03
C THR A 62 2.40 9.28 -12.56
N ILE A 63 2.84 8.10 -12.17
CA ILE A 63 2.79 7.66 -10.77
C ILE A 63 3.75 8.50 -9.91
N SER A 64 3.44 8.62 -8.61
CA SER A 64 4.34 9.29 -7.68
C SER A 64 5.64 8.48 -7.45
N GLN A 65 6.70 9.14 -7.02
CA GLN A 65 7.98 8.46 -6.71
C GLN A 65 7.81 7.37 -5.65
N ASN A 66 6.99 7.59 -4.62
CA ASN A 66 6.76 6.59 -3.57
C ASN A 66 5.96 5.39 -4.11
N THR A 67 5.04 5.61 -5.05
CA THR A 67 4.35 4.53 -5.77
C THR A 67 5.34 3.76 -6.65
N ALA A 68 6.24 4.45 -7.36
CA ALA A 68 7.30 3.83 -8.14
C ALA A 68 8.24 2.98 -7.27
N SER A 69 8.62 3.47 -6.08
CA SER A 69 9.40 2.72 -5.09
C SER A 69 8.69 1.44 -4.67
N THR A 70 7.41 1.53 -4.32
CA THR A 70 6.59 0.36 -3.95
C THR A 70 6.54 -0.67 -5.09
N TYR A 71 6.23 -0.24 -6.31
CA TYR A 71 6.11 -1.15 -7.46
C TYR A 71 7.45 -1.78 -7.83
N PHE A 72 8.53 -1.01 -7.78
CA PHE A 72 9.85 -1.56 -8.04
C PHE A 72 10.29 -2.56 -6.97
N SER A 73 9.97 -2.32 -5.70
CA SER A 73 10.22 -3.26 -4.60
C SER A 73 9.46 -4.58 -4.79
N ILE A 74 8.21 -4.52 -5.28
CA ILE A 74 7.43 -5.71 -5.65
C ILE A 74 8.12 -6.48 -6.80
N PHE A 75 8.57 -5.79 -7.83
CA PHE A 75 9.31 -6.41 -8.93
C PHE A 75 10.58 -7.08 -8.45
N LYS A 76 11.39 -6.42 -7.62
CA LYS A 76 12.58 -7.00 -6.99
C LYS A 76 12.26 -8.25 -6.16
N ALA A 77 11.16 -8.23 -5.41
CA ALA A 77 10.71 -9.40 -4.65
C ALA A 77 10.39 -10.58 -5.58
N GLY A 78 9.79 -10.32 -6.74
CA GLY A 78 9.55 -11.33 -7.78
C GLY A 78 10.85 -11.91 -8.35
N LEU A 79 11.85 -11.06 -8.65
CA LEU A 79 13.16 -11.50 -9.13
C LEU A 79 13.90 -12.34 -8.09
N LYS A 80 13.88 -11.90 -6.81
CA LYS A 80 14.48 -12.66 -5.74
C LYS A 80 13.84 -14.03 -5.59
N GLN A 81 12.50 -14.10 -5.70
CA GLN A 81 11.81 -15.38 -5.66
C GLN A 81 12.17 -16.27 -6.87
N ALA A 82 12.29 -15.69 -8.07
CA ALA A 82 12.74 -16.43 -9.24
C ALA A 82 14.16 -17.00 -9.10
N PHE A 83 15.04 -16.28 -8.41
CA PHE A 83 16.37 -16.79 -8.05
C PHE A 83 16.29 -17.95 -7.07
N ILE A 84 15.49 -17.83 -5.99
CA ILE A 84 15.28 -18.89 -4.99
C ILE A 84 14.68 -20.14 -5.63
N ASP A 85 13.76 -19.97 -6.57
CA ASP A 85 13.10 -21.06 -7.29
C ASP A 85 13.99 -21.67 -8.42
N GLY A 86 15.21 -21.17 -8.62
CA GLY A 86 16.18 -21.67 -9.59
C GLY A 86 15.95 -21.24 -11.06
N TYR A 87 15.02 -20.31 -11.31
CA TYR A 87 14.80 -19.75 -12.66
C TYR A 87 15.88 -18.73 -13.07
N LEU A 88 16.52 -18.08 -12.10
CA LEU A 88 17.65 -17.18 -12.30
C LEU A 88 18.90 -17.77 -11.63
N THR A 89 20.02 -17.72 -12.32
CA THR A 89 21.31 -18.21 -11.81
C THR A 89 22.01 -17.23 -10.87
N ILE A 90 21.60 -15.96 -10.90
CA ILE A 90 22.21 -14.89 -10.12
C ILE A 90 21.09 -14.09 -9.43
N ASP A 91 21.30 -13.70 -8.16
CA ASP A 91 20.43 -12.77 -7.47
C ASP A 91 20.60 -11.34 -7.99
N ILE A 92 19.93 -11.03 -9.11
CA ILE A 92 19.96 -9.71 -9.75
C ILE A 92 19.28 -8.69 -8.82
N ALA A 93 18.27 -9.10 -8.04
CA ALA A 93 17.57 -8.22 -7.13
C ALA A 93 18.50 -7.61 -6.07
N ALA A 94 19.50 -8.34 -5.60
CA ALA A 94 20.49 -7.84 -4.64
C ALA A 94 21.44 -6.80 -5.25
N LYS A 95 21.71 -6.87 -6.55
CA LYS A 95 22.67 -6.01 -7.25
C LYS A 95 22.10 -4.64 -7.64
N VAL A 96 20.78 -4.48 -7.67
CA VAL A 96 20.11 -3.24 -8.09
C VAL A 96 19.60 -2.47 -6.88
N LYS A 97 19.95 -1.17 -6.80
CA LYS A 97 19.44 -0.27 -5.76
C LYS A 97 17.93 -0.04 -5.93
N GLY A 98 17.19 0.02 -4.84
CA GLY A 98 15.79 0.45 -4.82
C GLY A 98 15.61 1.88 -5.34
N ILE A 99 14.35 2.27 -5.55
CA ILE A 99 13.99 3.68 -5.77
C ILE A 99 13.85 4.32 -4.40
N GLN A 100 14.57 5.42 -4.18
CA GLN A 100 14.49 6.15 -2.92
C GLN A 100 13.12 6.82 -2.79
N GLU A 101 12.50 6.68 -1.64
CA GLU A 101 11.24 7.35 -1.33
C GLU A 101 11.48 8.84 -1.04
N ARG A 102 10.51 9.66 -1.41
CA ARG A 102 10.46 11.06 -0.97
C ARG A 102 9.74 11.13 0.35
N GLU A 103 10.25 11.93 1.24
CA GLU A 103 9.54 12.29 2.45
C GLU A 103 8.20 12.96 2.07
N SER A 104 7.11 12.42 2.57
CA SER A 104 5.78 13.00 2.39
C SER A 104 5.43 13.81 3.63
N ARG A 105 5.30 15.12 3.48
CA ARG A 105 4.73 15.96 4.54
C ARG A 105 3.28 15.53 4.76
N ARG A 106 3.00 15.04 5.94
CA ARG A 106 1.63 14.73 6.35
C ARG A 106 1.01 15.99 6.92
N GLU A 107 -0.13 16.36 6.40
CA GLU A 107 -0.97 17.41 6.97
C GLU A 107 -1.84 16.81 8.06
N TYR A 108 -2.12 17.58 9.10
CA TYR A 108 -2.98 17.23 10.21
C TYR A 108 -3.90 18.41 10.50
N LEU A 109 -5.05 18.11 11.06
CA LEU A 109 -6.00 19.16 11.51
C LEU A 109 -5.56 19.71 12.86
N THR A 110 -5.56 21.02 12.98
CA THR A 110 -5.40 21.70 14.29
C THR A 110 -6.68 21.55 15.11
N ILE A 111 -6.61 21.87 16.40
CA ILE A 111 -7.79 21.85 17.28
C ILE A 111 -8.84 22.85 16.80
N GLU A 112 -8.43 24.01 16.31
CA GLU A 112 -9.33 25.04 15.75
C GLU A 112 -10.05 24.53 14.51
N GLU A 113 -9.34 23.78 13.66
CA GLU A 113 -9.93 23.15 12.46
C GLU A 113 -10.89 22.03 12.82
N LEU A 114 -10.58 21.22 13.84
CA LEU A 114 -11.50 20.22 14.37
C LEU A 114 -12.77 20.84 14.95
N ASN A 115 -12.65 21.95 15.68
CA ASN A 115 -13.79 22.70 16.20
C ASN A 115 -14.66 23.27 15.06
N ARG A 116 -14.05 23.81 14.00
CA ARG A 116 -14.76 24.24 12.80
C ARG A 116 -15.48 23.09 12.11
N LEU A 117 -14.83 21.93 11.99
CA LEU A 117 -15.43 20.71 11.44
C LEU A 117 -16.67 20.29 12.27
N ALA A 118 -16.58 20.32 13.59
CA ALA A 118 -17.68 19.98 14.48
C ALA A 118 -18.91 20.88 14.26
N GLN A 119 -18.69 22.17 13.95
CA GLN A 119 -19.74 23.16 13.68
C GLN A 119 -20.24 23.17 12.24
N THR A 120 -19.48 22.63 11.29
CA THR A 120 -19.83 22.65 9.86
C THR A 120 -21.03 21.74 9.58
N PRO A 121 -22.09 22.21 8.90
CA PRO A 121 -23.20 21.37 8.46
C PRO A 121 -22.73 20.31 7.46
N CYS A 122 -22.89 19.03 7.80
CA CYS A 122 -22.62 17.91 6.91
C CYS A 122 -23.37 16.68 7.42
N ASP A 123 -23.28 15.55 6.71
CA ASP A 123 -23.87 14.29 7.14
C ASP A 123 -23.48 13.94 8.57
N PRO A 124 -24.45 13.70 9.49
CA PRO A 124 -24.17 13.49 10.92
C PRO A 124 -23.33 12.23 11.19
N LEU A 125 -23.48 11.18 10.39
CA LEU A 125 -22.74 9.93 10.56
C LEU A 125 -21.27 10.15 10.16
N LEU A 126 -21.06 10.79 9.02
CA LEU A 126 -19.73 11.12 8.52
C LEU A 126 -18.98 12.03 9.50
N LYS A 127 -19.65 13.07 10.03
CA LYS A 127 -19.07 13.98 11.04
C LYS A 127 -18.64 13.23 12.28
N ARG A 128 -19.52 12.39 12.84
CA ARG A 128 -19.21 11.60 14.04
C ARG A 128 -18.02 10.67 13.81
N ALA A 129 -17.97 9.97 12.67
CA ALA A 129 -16.86 9.08 12.32
C ALA A 129 -15.54 9.84 12.16
N ALA A 130 -15.56 11.01 11.51
CA ALA A 130 -14.37 11.85 11.33
C ALA A 130 -13.83 12.39 12.66
N LEU A 131 -14.70 12.96 13.51
CA LEU A 131 -14.31 13.45 14.82
C LEU A 131 -13.83 12.32 15.74
N PHE A 132 -14.52 11.18 15.72
CA PHE A 132 -14.11 10.00 16.48
C PHE A 132 -12.72 9.50 16.04
N SER A 133 -12.47 9.42 14.73
CA SER A 133 -11.15 9.08 14.19
C SER A 133 -10.07 10.08 14.63
N ALA A 134 -10.36 11.38 14.53
CA ALA A 134 -9.41 12.42 14.89
C ALA A 134 -9.05 12.42 16.38
N LEU A 135 -10.02 12.17 17.26
CA LEU A 135 -9.85 12.18 18.72
C LEU A 135 -9.23 10.88 19.26
N THR A 136 -9.49 9.74 18.63
CA THR A 136 -9.03 8.43 19.11
C THR A 136 -7.82 7.88 18.36
N GLY A 137 -7.50 8.40 17.16
CA GLY A 137 -6.48 7.86 16.27
C GLY A 137 -6.86 6.54 15.59
N ILE A 138 -8.12 6.06 15.77
CA ILE A 138 -8.57 4.80 15.19
C ILE A 138 -8.77 4.97 13.69
N ARG A 139 -8.31 3.96 12.93
CA ARG A 139 -8.39 3.99 11.46
C ARG A 139 -9.83 3.83 10.99
N HIS A 140 -10.17 4.46 9.88
CA HIS A 140 -11.50 4.38 9.26
C HIS A 140 -12.01 2.93 9.10
N CYS A 141 -11.18 2.00 8.64
CA CYS A 141 -11.57 0.59 8.48
C CYS A 141 -11.91 -0.10 9.81
N ASP A 142 -11.32 0.33 10.91
CA ASP A 142 -11.61 -0.20 12.24
C ASP A 142 -12.87 0.44 12.81
N ILE A 143 -13.10 1.74 12.58
CA ILE A 143 -14.33 2.43 12.97
C ILE A 143 -15.56 1.81 12.28
N GLN A 144 -15.45 1.45 10.99
CA GLN A 144 -16.56 0.85 10.23
C GLN A 144 -17.03 -0.49 10.80
N LYS A 145 -16.17 -1.24 11.46
CA LYS A 145 -16.51 -2.56 12.04
C LYS A 145 -16.72 -2.55 13.56
N LEU A 146 -16.41 -1.44 14.21
CA LEU A 146 -16.52 -1.30 15.68
C LEU A 146 -17.94 -1.58 16.16
N LYS A 147 -18.08 -2.41 17.19
CA LYS A 147 -19.35 -2.83 17.78
C LYS A 147 -19.47 -2.31 19.20
N TRP A 148 -20.68 -2.12 19.68
CA TRP A 148 -20.94 -1.76 21.07
C TRP A 148 -20.42 -2.79 22.07
N SER A 149 -20.32 -4.06 21.71
CA SER A 149 -19.73 -5.11 22.55
C SER A 149 -18.24 -4.95 22.77
N GLU A 150 -17.56 -4.09 21.97
CA GLU A 150 -16.14 -3.77 22.08
C GLU A 150 -15.90 -2.49 22.90
N VAL A 151 -16.97 -1.88 23.45
CA VAL A 151 -16.93 -0.71 24.34
C VAL A 151 -17.15 -1.17 25.78
N GLU A 152 -16.15 -1.03 26.61
CA GLU A 152 -16.20 -1.44 28.02
C GLU A 152 -16.19 -0.21 28.94
N GLN A 153 -16.91 -0.29 30.04
CA GLN A 153 -16.83 0.72 31.11
C GLN A 153 -15.55 0.48 31.93
N PHE A 154 -14.75 1.51 32.10
CA PHE A 154 -13.46 1.41 32.78
C PHE A 154 -13.12 2.70 33.53
N ASN A 155 -12.89 2.61 34.85
CA ASN A 155 -12.47 3.73 35.71
C ASN A 155 -13.28 5.03 35.55
N GLY A 156 -14.61 4.95 35.47
CA GLY A 156 -15.48 6.10 35.28
C GLY A 156 -15.57 6.68 33.86
N GLY A 157 -14.92 6.03 32.92
CA GLY A 157 -14.96 6.32 31.48
C GLY A 157 -15.26 5.09 30.64
N TYR A 158 -14.84 5.13 29.37
CA TYR A 158 -15.01 4.02 28.44
C TYR A 158 -13.66 3.63 27.82
N ARG A 159 -13.47 2.35 27.61
CA ARG A 159 -12.33 1.75 26.91
C ARG A 159 -12.82 0.99 25.69
N LEU A 160 -12.05 1.03 24.61
CA LEU A 160 -12.28 0.22 23.43
C LEU A 160 -11.37 -1.02 23.47
N ASN A 161 -11.99 -2.19 23.36
CA ASN A 161 -11.30 -3.47 23.32
C ASN A 161 -11.64 -4.17 22.00
N PHE A 162 -10.80 -3.98 20.98
CA PHE A 162 -11.05 -4.48 19.62
C PHE A 162 -9.76 -4.88 18.92
N THR A 163 -9.86 -5.83 17.98
CA THR A 163 -8.72 -6.26 17.16
C THR A 163 -8.62 -5.45 15.88
N GLN A 164 -7.48 -4.79 15.67
CA GLN A 164 -7.25 -4.00 14.46
C GLN A 164 -7.22 -4.87 13.21
N GLN A 165 -7.92 -4.45 12.15
CA GLN A 165 -7.99 -5.19 10.89
C GLN A 165 -6.63 -5.30 10.19
N LYS A 166 -5.83 -4.25 10.23
CA LYS A 166 -4.56 -4.18 9.50
C LYS A 166 -3.41 -4.91 10.21
N THR A 167 -3.37 -4.89 11.53
CA THR A 167 -2.24 -5.39 12.33
C THR A 167 -2.51 -6.73 12.99
N LYS A 168 -3.73 -7.27 12.93
CA LYS A 168 -4.15 -8.59 13.43
C LYS A 168 -3.49 -8.95 14.77
N GLY A 169 -3.92 -8.34 15.87
CA GLY A 169 -3.49 -8.74 17.20
C GLY A 169 -2.97 -7.64 18.11
N VAL A 170 -3.10 -6.39 17.75
CA VAL A 170 -2.86 -5.27 18.68
C VAL A 170 -4.21 -4.80 19.21
N GLU A 171 -4.46 -5.05 20.48
CA GLU A 171 -5.59 -4.53 21.25
C GLU A 171 -5.23 -3.14 21.80
N TYR A 172 -6.19 -2.24 21.82
CA TYR A 172 -6.04 -0.90 22.41
C TYR A 172 -7.14 -0.67 23.44
#